data_30ccae6e20d132371ecc3fb22156394b
#
_entry.id   30ccae6e20d132371ecc3fb22156394b
#
_cell.length_a   1.000
_cell.length_b   1.000
_cell.length_c   1.000
_cell.angle_alpha   90.00
_cell.angle_beta   90.00
_cell.angle_gamma   90.00
#
_symmetry.space_group_name_H-M   'P 1'
#
loop_
_entity.id
_entity.type
_entity.pdbx_description
1 polymer ?
#
loop_
_entity_poly.entity_id
_entity_poly.type
_entity_poly.pdbx_seq_one_letter_code
_entity_poly.pdbx_strand_id
1 'polypeptide(L)'
;MKALRIVLAATALLSFVAAPLFAAEPGTWKLRAGVGTVAPESSNLTTDLGNDTLVIDVDDGTALTLSATYMITEHWAFDILAASPFSHDINARVIASVDPGFSPNSFKVAETKHLPPTFSFQYHFIPDGTIQPFVGLGLNWTTFFDTKIDPALAAGGITDLKLDDSFGIAAQLGADWMLNDNWLINVDVRWINIETDAALSGPAFAPATSVDIGTVAIDPWVYAINVGYSF
;
A
#
# COMPACT_ATOMS: atom_id res chain seq x y z
N MET A 1 -5.19 25.00 3.33
CA MET A 1 -4.01 25.74 2.81
C MET A 1 -3.37 24.88 1.73
N LYS A 2 -2.89 25.47 0.65
CA LYS A 2 -2.67 24.91 -0.68
C LYS A 2 -1.66 23.75 -0.69
N ALA A 3 -2.09 22.56 -1.12
CA ALA A 3 -1.21 21.44 -1.45
C ALA A 3 -0.26 21.86 -2.60
N LEU A 4 1.04 21.76 -2.34
CA LEU A 4 2.09 22.02 -3.30
C LEU A 4 2.18 20.82 -4.25
N ARG A 5 1.59 20.92 -5.43
CA ARG A 5 1.74 19.92 -6.50
C ARG A 5 3.16 20.02 -7.05
N ILE A 6 4.02 19.09 -6.68
CA ILE A 6 5.33 18.91 -7.33
C ILE A 6 5.09 18.07 -8.57
N VAL A 7 4.98 18.75 -9.72
CA VAL A 7 5.08 18.10 -11.03
C VAL A 7 6.57 18.01 -11.36
N LEU A 8 7.18 16.83 -11.12
CA LEU A 8 8.51 16.54 -11.66
C LEU A 8 8.35 16.12 -13.12
N ALA A 9 8.62 17.06 -14.03
CA ALA A 9 8.84 16.75 -15.44
C ALA A 9 10.27 16.16 -15.59
N ALA A 10 10.37 14.82 -15.59
CA ALA A 10 11.62 14.14 -15.90
C ALA A 10 11.81 14.11 -17.43
N THR A 11 12.54 15.08 -17.95
CA THR A 11 13.10 15.02 -19.33
C THR A 11 14.37 14.16 -19.27
N ALA A 12 14.24 12.85 -19.51
CA ALA A 12 15.37 11.95 -19.63
C ALA A 12 16.02 12.12 -21.02
N LEU A 13 17.20 12.74 -21.07
CA LEU A 13 18.12 12.60 -22.20
C LEU A 13 18.69 11.18 -22.19
N LEU A 14 18.21 10.32 -23.09
CA LEU A 14 18.82 9.01 -23.36
C LEU A 14 20.14 9.22 -24.12
N SER A 15 21.26 9.24 -23.39
CA SER A 15 22.57 9.03 -23.98
C SER A 15 22.81 7.51 -24.05
N PHE A 16 22.76 6.94 -25.25
CA PHE A 16 23.19 5.56 -25.51
C PHE A 16 24.70 5.45 -25.27
N VAL A 17 25.07 5.04 -24.07
CA VAL A 17 26.40 4.48 -23.80
C VAL A 17 26.29 2.98 -24.09
N ALA A 18 27.19 2.44 -24.90
CA ALA A 18 27.29 1.00 -25.13
C ALA A 18 27.56 0.33 -23.77
N ALA A 19 26.52 -0.22 -23.15
CA ALA A 19 26.57 -0.90 -21.86
C ALA A 19 26.95 -2.36 -22.08
N PRO A 20 27.64 -3.01 -21.12
CA PRO A 20 27.77 -4.46 -21.11
C PRO A 20 26.36 -5.08 -21.15
N LEU A 21 26.20 -6.14 -21.93
CA LEU A 21 24.94 -6.89 -22.02
C LEU A 21 24.68 -7.61 -20.68
N PHE A 22 23.79 -7.10 -19.91
CA PHE A 22 23.27 -7.73 -18.66
C PHE A 22 21.98 -8.49 -19.02
N ALA A 23 22.10 -9.59 -19.78
CA ALA A 23 20.92 -10.34 -20.18
C ALA A 23 20.29 -11.01 -18.96
N ALA A 24 19.02 -10.72 -18.70
CA ALA A 24 18.22 -11.53 -17.80
C ALA A 24 17.86 -12.83 -18.52
N GLU A 25 18.67 -13.86 -18.33
CA GLU A 25 18.45 -15.20 -18.91
C GLU A 25 17.23 -15.88 -18.25
N PRO A 26 16.49 -16.73 -18.97
CA PRO A 26 15.49 -17.60 -18.36
C PRO A 26 16.09 -18.42 -17.22
N GLY A 27 15.40 -18.47 -16.08
CA GLY A 27 15.90 -19.12 -14.86
C GLY A 27 16.60 -18.19 -13.88
N THR A 28 16.91 -16.95 -14.25
CA THR A 28 17.49 -15.95 -13.36
C THR A 28 16.53 -15.58 -12.23
N TRP A 29 17.06 -15.51 -11.02
CA TRP A 29 16.38 -14.96 -9.87
C TRP A 29 16.89 -13.55 -9.56
N LYS A 30 15.98 -12.63 -9.24
CA LYS A 30 16.31 -11.32 -8.70
C LYS A 30 15.68 -11.20 -7.31
N LEU A 31 16.49 -11.12 -6.27
CA LEU A 31 16.05 -10.84 -4.92
C LEU A 31 16.25 -9.35 -4.64
N ARG A 32 15.23 -8.68 -4.12
CA ARG A 32 15.29 -7.25 -3.78
C ARG A 32 14.85 -7.04 -2.34
N ALA A 33 15.57 -6.20 -1.62
CA ALA A 33 15.21 -5.79 -0.27
C ALA A 33 15.36 -4.27 -0.15
N GLY A 34 14.44 -3.63 0.55
CA GLY A 34 14.43 -2.18 0.67
C GLY A 34 13.36 -1.64 1.57
N VAL A 35 12.88 -0.46 1.24
CA VAL A 35 11.85 0.26 1.98
C VAL A 35 10.71 0.62 1.04
N GLY A 36 9.50 0.43 1.51
CA GLY A 36 8.29 0.81 0.80
C GLY A 36 7.39 1.67 1.68
N THR A 37 6.74 2.64 1.06
CA THR A 37 5.69 3.45 1.68
C THR A 37 4.37 3.15 0.99
N VAL A 38 3.39 2.76 1.79
CA VAL A 38 1.99 2.60 1.40
C VAL A 38 1.29 3.92 1.67
N ALA A 39 0.76 4.54 0.63
CA ALA A 39 0.00 5.78 0.66
C ALA A 39 -1.45 5.49 0.30
N PRO A 40 -2.34 5.30 1.28
CA PRO A 40 -3.77 5.09 1.04
C PRO A 40 -4.40 6.27 0.31
N GLU A 41 -5.42 6.01 -0.52
CA GLU A 41 -6.30 7.10 -0.94
C GLU A 41 -7.11 7.54 0.27
N SER A 42 -6.87 8.76 0.77
CA SER A 42 -7.56 9.30 1.95
C SER A 42 -9.00 9.67 1.64
N SER A 43 -9.87 9.65 2.65
CA SER A 43 -11.28 10.08 2.60
C SER A 43 -12.22 9.15 1.81
N ASN A 44 -11.95 7.87 1.79
CA ASN A 44 -12.72 6.92 0.97
C ASN A 44 -14.00 6.41 1.62
N LEU A 45 -14.20 6.65 2.92
CA LEU A 45 -15.43 6.30 3.60
C LEU A 45 -16.04 7.53 4.26
N THR A 46 -17.27 7.86 3.84
CA THR A 46 -18.15 8.76 4.58
C THR A 46 -19.24 7.92 5.23
N THR A 47 -19.36 7.99 6.53
CA THR A 47 -20.37 7.22 7.28
C THR A 47 -21.11 8.10 8.28
N ASP A 48 -22.36 7.74 8.55
CA ASP A 48 -23.16 8.40 9.59
C ASP A 48 -23.13 7.53 10.86
N LEU A 49 -22.69 8.12 11.95
CA LEU A 49 -22.65 7.47 13.25
C LEU A 49 -23.43 8.31 14.28
N GLY A 50 -24.63 7.86 14.61
CA GLY A 50 -25.53 8.61 15.49
C GLY A 50 -25.97 9.92 14.86
N ASN A 51 -25.54 11.04 15.45
CA ASN A 51 -25.87 12.39 14.99
C ASN A 51 -24.79 13.02 14.09
N ASP A 52 -23.69 12.31 13.88
CA ASP A 52 -22.50 12.84 13.20
C ASP A 52 -22.27 12.16 11.85
N THR A 53 -21.86 12.94 10.88
CA THR A 53 -21.31 12.44 9.62
C THR A 53 -19.78 12.51 9.70
N LEU A 54 -19.14 11.36 9.51
CA LEU A 54 -17.69 11.20 9.62
C LEU A 54 -17.08 10.86 8.26
N VAL A 55 -15.86 11.36 8.07
CA VAL A 55 -14.94 10.90 7.02
C VAL A 55 -13.81 10.15 7.71
N ILE A 56 -13.54 8.94 7.22
CA ILE A 56 -12.45 8.11 7.71
C ILE A 56 -11.24 8.32 6.81
N ASP A 57 -10.11 8.61 7.43
CA ASP A 57 -8.81 8.79 6.79
C ASP A 57 -7.82 7.75 7.35
N VAL A 58 -6.97 7.20 6.50
CA VAL A 58 -5.89 6.25 6.87
C VAL A 58 -4.56 6.90 6.53
N ASP A 59 -3.67 7.01 7.52
CA ASP A 59 -2.36 7.64 7.33
C ASP A 59 -1.39 6.72 6.55
N ASP A 60 -0.34 7.31 5.96
CA ASP A 60 0.71 6.58 5.27
C ASP A 60 1.46 5.64 6.22
N GLY A 61 1.89 4.49 5.69
CA GLY A 61 2.71 3.53 6.42
C GLY A 61 3.99 3.18 5.68
N THR A 62 5.10 3.06 6.39
CA THR A 62 6.40 2.68 5.82
C THR A 62 6.91 1.41 6.46
N ALA A 63 7.42 0.49 5.64
CA ALA A 63 7.93 -0.81 6.10
C ALA A 63 9.09 -1.31 5.24
N LEU A 64 9.77 -2.36 5.73
CA LEU A 64 10.75 -3.07 4.92
C LEU A 64 10.03 -3.93 3.89
N THR A 65 10.55 -3.93 2.66
CA THR A 65 10.05 -4.74 1.54
C THR A 65 11.08 -5.80 1.16
N LEU A 66 10.56 -6.95 0.73
CA LEU A 66 11.35 -8.03 0.17
C LEU A 66 10.62 -8.57 -1.06
N SER A 67 11.28 -8.63 -2.22
CA SER A 67 10.69 -9.29 -3.38
C SER A 67 11.62 -10.31 -4.00
N ALA A 68 11.00 -11.31 -4.63
CA ALA A 68 11.68 -12.35 -5.37
C ALA A 68 11.05 -12.46 -6.76
N THR A 69 11.81 -12.15 -7.79
CA THR A 69 11.40 -12.24 -9.19
C THR A 69 12.13 -13.37 -9.86
N TYR A 70 11.39 -14.26 -10.52
CA TYR A 70 11.91 -15.36 -11.33
C TYR A 70 11.65 -15.10 -12.82
N MET A 71 12.70 -15.02 -13.62
CA MET A 71 12.62 -14.85 -15.08
C MET A 71 12.21 -16.17 -15.73
N ILE A 72 10.96 -16.24 -16.24
CA ILE A 72 10.42 -17.41 -16.95
C ILE A 72 10.97 -17.44 -18.37
N THR A 73 11.05 -16.28 -18.99
CA THR A 73 11.70 -16.04 -20.29
C THR A 73 12.57 -14.79 -20.15
N GLU A 74 13.23 -14.37 -21.23
CA GLU A 74 13.98 -13.09 -21.25
C GLU A 74 13.11 -11.88 -20.86
N HIS A 75 11.81 -11.90 -21.22
CA HIS A 75 10.89 -10.77 -21.00
C HIS A 75 9.85 -11.02 -19.92
N TRP A 76 9.46 -12.26 -19.66
CA TRP A 76 8.39 -12.58 -18.73
C TRP A 76 8.93 -13.09 -17.41
N ALA A 77 8.41 -12.55 -16.32
CA ALA A 77 8.80 -12.96 -14.99
C ALA A 77 7.58 -13.14 -14.07
N PHE A 78 7.78 -13.91 -13.02
CA PHE A 78 6.87 -14.02 -11.89
C PHE A 78 7.52 -13.38 -10.66
N ASP A 79 6.80 -12.51 -9.97
CA ASP A 79 7.28 -11.75 -8.82
C ASP A 79 6.40 -12.00 -7.60
N ILE A 80 7.04 -12.15 -6.46
CA ILE A 80 6.39 -12.23 -5.15
C ILE A 80 6.92 -11.09 -4.30
N LEU A 81 6.02 -10.22 -3.85
CA LEU A 81 6.31 -9.19 -2.86
C LEU A 81 5.84 -9.64 -1.48
N ALA A 82 6.73 -9.53 -0.52
CA ALA A 82 6.45 -9.56 0.91
C ALA A 82 6.96 -8.28 1.58
N ALA A 83 6.46 -7.97 2.76
CA ALA A 83 6.91 -6.82 3.56
C ALA A 83 6.90 -7.18 5.04
N SER A 84 7.62 -6.41 5.86
CA SER A 84 7.29 -6.36 7.28
C SER A 84 5.93 -5.69 7.45
N PRO A 85 5.21 -5.92 8.57
CA PRO A 85 3.90 -5.30 8.74
C PRO A 85 3.96 -3.78 8.58
N PHE A 86 3.08 -3.24 7.74
CA PHE A 86 2.81 -1.81 7.71
C PHE A 86 1.90 -1.44 8.88
N SER A 87 2.16 -0.31 9.52
CA SER A 87 1.32 0.23 10.59
C SER A 87 0.70 1.53 10.11
N HIS A 88 -0.61 1.67 10.33
CA HIS A 88 -1.38 2.84 9.92
C HIS A 88 -2.24 3.34 11.07
N ASP A 89 -2.27 4.65 11.26
CA ASP A 89 -3.25 5.32 12.10
C ASP A 89 -4.54 5.51 11.30
N ILE A 90 -5.65 5.17 11.91
CA ILE A 90 -6.99 5.39 11.36
C ILE A 90 -7.58 6.58 12.11
N ASN A 91 -7.91 7.61 11.37
CA ASN A 91 -8.46 8.85 11.89
C ASN A 91 -9.90 9.02 11.41
N ALA A 92 -10.73 9.63 12.23
CA ALA A 92 -12.05 10.10 11.84
C ALA A 92 -12.10 11.61 11.92
N ARG A 93 -12.78 12.21 10.94
CA ARG A 93 -13.05 13.64 10.92
C ARG A 93 -14.55 13.86 10.83
N VAL A 94 -15.13 14.49 11.87
CA VAL A 94 -16.52 14.89 11.85
C VAL A 94 -16.68 16.08 10.92
N ILE A 95 -17.50 15.93 9.88
CA ILE A 95 -17.73 16.97 8.86
C ILE A 95 -19.11 17.63 8.99
N ALA A 96 -20.09 16.94 9.60
CA ALA A 96 -21.41 17.45 9.89
C ALA A 96 -21.94 16.81 11.18
N SER A 97 -22.76 17.56 11.92
CA SER A 97 -23.47 17.09 13.10
C SER A 97 -24.80 17.83 13.23
N VAL A 98 -25.79 17.18 13.84
CA VAL A 98 -27.06 17.83 14.19
C VAL A 98 -26.97 18.60 15.51
N ASP A 99 -25.86 18.48 16.24
CA ASP A 99 -25.69 19.14 17.54
C ASP A 99 -25.50 20.66 17.40
N PRO A 100 -26.22 21.50 18.18
CA PRO A 100 -25.99 22.92 18.20
C PRO A 100 -24.58 23.24 18.73
N GLY A 101 -23.82 24.02 17.96
CA GLY A 101 -22.44 24.40 18.32
C GLY A 101 -21.38 23.46 17.81
N PHE A 102 -21.74 22.54 16.89
CA PHE A 102 -20.79 21.68 16.21
C PHE A 102 -19.61 22.48 15.62
N SER A 103 -18.41 21.92 15.78
CA SER A 103 -17.19 22.39 15.14
C SER A 103 -16.45 21.19 14.56
N PRO A 104 -16.06 21.21 13.27
CA PRO A 104 -15.31 20.13 12.66
C PRO A 104 -14.03 19.81 13.47
N ASN A 105 -13.86 18.57 13.83
CA ASN A 105 -12.67 18.06 14.52
C ASN A 105 -12.23 16.72 13.92
N SER A 106 -10.95 16.41 14.13
CA SER A 106 -10.35 15.14 13.73
C SER A 106 -9.76 14.48 14.98
N PHE A 107 -9.91 13.16 15.05
CA PHE A 107 -9.39 12.36 16.17
C PHE A 107 -8.97 10.98 15.68
N LYS A 108 -8.00 10.39 16.39
CA LYS A 108 -7.57 9.00 16.12
C LYS A 108 -8.67 8.04 16.57
N VAL A 109 -8.97 7.07 15.73
CA VAL A 109 -9.94 5.99 16.01
C VAL A 109 -9.19 4.75 16.48
N ALA A 110 -8.19 4.34 15.70
CA ALA A 110 -7.45 3.11 15.94
C ALA A 110 -6.07 3.16 15.27
N GLU A 111 -5.26 2.18 15.62
CA GLU A 111 -4.07 1.79 14.86
C GLU A 111 -4.27 0.36 14.39
N THR A 112 -3.88 0.05 13.16
CA THR A 112 -3.92 -1.31 12.61
C THR A 112 -2.63 -1.64 11.89
N LYS A 113 -2.31 -2.94 11.84
CA LYS A 113 -1.24 -3.46 11.01
C LYS A 113 -1.79 -4.32 9.90
N HIS A 114 -1.11 -4.29 8.74
CA HIS A 114 -1.46 -5.18 7.65
C HIS A 114 -0.23 -5.75 6.95
N LEU A 115 -0.43 -6.88 6.30
CA LEU A 115 0.52 -7.53 5.40
C LEU A 115 -0.16 -7.73 4.04
N PRO A 116 0.36 -7.11 2.95
CA PRO A 116 -0.19 -7.22 1.61
C PRO A 116 0.68 -8.09 0.68
N PRO A 117 0.86 -9.41 0.91
CA PRO A 117 1.56 -10.24 -0.07
C PRO A 117 0.92 -10.08 -1.45
N THR A 118 1.79 -9.88 -2.45
CA THR A 118 1.36 -9.63 -3.82
C THR A 118 2.10 -10.56 -4.77
N PHE A 119 1.37 -11.20 -5.66
CA PHE A 119 1.87 -12.12 -6.68
C PHE A 119 1.62 -11.51 -8.05
N SER A 120 2.68 -11.24 -8.82
CA SER A 120 2.57 -10.51 -10.08
C SER A 120 3.25 -11.22 -11.22
N PHE A 121 2.68 -11.11 -12.43
CA PHE A 121 3.40 -11.36 -13.67
C PHE A 121 3.94 -10.03 -14.18
N GLN A 122 5.24 -10.02 -14.51
CA GLN A 122 5.95 -8.85 -15.02
C GLN A 122 6.37 -9.06 -16.46
N TYR A 123 6.35 -7.96 -17.24
CA TYR A 123 6.97 -7.91 -18.57
C TYR A 123 8.11 -6.90 -18.54
N HIS A 124 9.33 -7.36 -18.83
CA HIS A 124 10.56 -6.57 -18.90
C HIS A 124 10.79 -6.15 -20.34
N PHE A 125 10.82 -4.84 -20.60
CA PHE A 125 10.94 -4.29 -21.96
C PHE A 125 12.35 -4.39 -22.54
N ILE A 126 13.38 -4.20 -21.69
CA ILE A 126 14.80 -4.15 -22.07
C ILE A 126 15.57 -5.01 -21.06
N PRO A 127 15.46 -6.35 -21.14
CA PRO A 127 16.01 -7.25 -20.11
C PRO A 127 17.55 -7.31 -20.09
N ASP A 128 18.20 -6.90 -21.18
CA ASP A 128 19.65 -6.83 -21.37
C ASP A 128 20.26 -5.42 -21.19
N GLY A 129 19.40 -4.44 -20.84
CA GLY A 129 19.84 -3.06 -20.64
C GLY A 129 20.44 -2.80 -19.25
N THR A 130 21.23 -1.74 -19.13
CA THR A 130 21.66 -1.21 -17.82
C THR A 130 20.46 -0.73 -16.99
N ILE A 131 19.42 -0.21 -17.64
CA ILE A 131 18.13 0.10 -17.04
C ILE A 131 17.10 -0.85 -17.65
N GLN A 132 16.46 -1.63 -16.83
CA GLN A 132 15.51 -2.68 -17.21
C GLN A 132 14.10 -2.30 -16.72
N PRO A 133 13.34 -1.50 -17.49
CA PRO A 133 11.97 -1.14 -17.13
C PRO A 133 11.04 -2.33 -17.29
N PHE A 134 10.05 -2.40 -16.40
CA PHE A 134 9.03 -3.44 -16.42
C PHE A 134 7.66 -2.91 -16.00
N VAL A 135 6.64 -3.62 -16.41
CA VAL A 135 5.25 -3.48 -15.92
C VAL A 135 4.79 -4.81 -15.38
N GLY A 136 3.83 -4.78 -14.47
CA GLY A 136 3.28 -6.00 -13.90
C GLY A 136 1.80 -5.88 -13.59
N LEU A 137 1.12 -7.03 -13.62
CA LEU A 137 -0.23 -7.21 -13.14
C LEU A 137 -0.25 -8.40 -12.18
N GLY A 138 -1.01 -8.27 -11.10
CA GLY A 138 -0.98 -9.27 -10.05
C GLY A 138 -2.25 -9.36 -9.24
N LEU A 139 -2.20 -10.28 -8.27
CA LEU A 139 -3.20 -10.49 -7.25
C LEU A 139 -2.58 -10.16 -5.89
N ASN A 140 -3.33 -9.45 -5.09
CA ASN A 140 -2.97 -9.10 -3.73
C ASN A 140 -3.91 -9.81 -2.76
N TRP A 141 -3.36 -10.24 -1.64
CA TRP A 141 -4.12 -10.67 -0.47
C TRP A 141 -3.64 -9.87 0.73
N THR A 142 -4.49 -9.01 1.26
CA THR A 142 -4.16 -8.20 2.44
C THR A 142 -4.87 -8.76 3.65
N THR A 143 -4.12 -9.03 4.71
CA THR A 143 -4.65 -9.40 6.03
C THR A 143 -4.36 -8.30 7.03
N PHE A 144 -5.38 -7.98 7.86
CA PHE A 144 -5.30 -6.97 8.91
C PHE A 144 -5.20 -7.64 10.27
N PHE A 145 -4.39 -7.10 11.17
CA PHE A 145 -4.18 -7.65 12.50
C PHE A 145 -3.62 -6.60 13.47
N ASP A 146 -3.54 -6.95 14.75
CA ASP A 146 -3.02 -6.10 15.84
C ASP A 146 -3.69 -4.70 15.87
N THR A 147 -5.03 -4.70 15.62
CA THR A 147 -5.84 -3.49 15.68
C THR A 147 -6.03 -3.04 17.12
N LYS A 148 -5.78 -1.76 17.39
CA LYS A 148 -5.87 -1.15 18.72
C LYS A 148 -6.72 0.10 18.66
N ILE A 149 -7.82 0.09 19.41
CA ILE A 149 -8.68 1.27 19.54
C ILE A 149 -7.97 2.35 20.36
N ASP A 150 -8.20 3.60 19.98
CA ASP A 150 -7.70 4.74 20.76
C ASP A 150 -8.26 4.73 22.19
N PRO A 151 -7.44 4.99 23.22
CA PRO A 151 -7.86 4.95 24.62
C PRO A 151 -9.06 5.84 24.97
N ALA A 152 -9.26 6.96 24.27
CA ALA A 152 -10.40 7.84 24.50
C ALA A 152 -11.71 7.19 24.03
N LEU A 153 -11.69 6.53 22.89
CA LEU A 153 -12.83 5.76 22.38
C LEU A 153 -13.11 4.52 23.22
N ALA A 154 -12.05 3.84 23.66
CA ALA A 154 -12.16 2.70 24.56
C ALA A 154 -12.82 3.08 25.90
N ALA A 155 -12.48 4.24 26.47
CA ALA A 155 -13.13 4.78 27.67
C ALA A 155 -14.61 5.14 27.41
N GLY A 156 -14.96 5.49 26.17
CA GLY A 156 -16.34 5.71 25.71
C GLY A 156 -17.12 4.41 25.45
N GLY A 157 -16.48 3.25 25.60
CA GLY A 157 -17.12 1.95 25.43
C GLY A 157 -17.04 1.36 24.02
N ILE A 158 -16.18 1.88 23.13
CA ILE A 158 -15.83 1.26 21.85
C ILE A 158 -14.53 0.50 22.06
N THR A 159 -14.56 -0.82 22.04
CA THR A 159 -13.44 -1.65 22.51
C THR A 159 -12.73 -2.43 21.42
N ASP A 160 -13.34 -2.55 20.23
CA ASP A 160 -12.76 -3.33 19.14
C ASP A 160 -13.16 -2.76 17.78
N LEU A 161 -12.23 -2.86 16.82
CA LEU A 161 -12.44 -2.60 15.40
C LEU A 161 -12.01 -3.84 14.63
N LYS A 162 -12.98 -4.49 14.01
CA LYS A 162 -12.76 -5.62 13.10
C LYS A 162 -12.59 -5.09 11.68
N LEU A 163 -11.57 -5.60 11.00
CA LEU A 163 -11.33 -5.41 9.57
C LEU A 163 -11.23 -6.78 8.92
N ASP A 164 -11.97 -6.99 7.84
CA ASP A 164 -11.93 -8.26 7.10
C ASP A 164 -10.75 -8.28 6.12
N ASP A 165 -10.25 -9.48 5.78
CA ASP A 165 -9.21 -9.65 4.78
C ASP A 165 -9.68 -9.16 3.40
N SER A 166 -8.74 -8.66 2.60
CA SER A 166 -8.99 -8.15 1.26
C SER A 166 -8.30 -8.99 0.20
N PHE A 167 -9.00 -9.23 -0.90
CA PHE A 167 -8.44 -9.79 -2.13
C PHE A 167 -8.67 -8.81 -3.28
N GLY A 168 -7.61 -8.41 -3.96
CA GLY A 168 -7.70 -7.44 -5.03
C GLY A 168 -6.67 -7.64 -6.12
N ILE A 169 -6.75 -6.81 -7.13
CA ILE A 169 -5.77 -6.75 -8.21
C ILE A 169 -4.66 -5.75 -7.86
N ALA A 170 -3.49 -5.95 -8.46
CA ALA A 170 -2.37 -5.03 -8.36
C ALA A 170 -1.83 -4.70 -9.75
N ALA A 171 -1.49 -3.44 -9.97
CA ALA A 171 -0.76 -2.98 -11.14
C ALA A 171 0.59 -2.40 -10.71
N GLN A 172 1.64 -2.66 -11.49
CA GLN A 172 3.01 -2.33 -11.13
C GLN A 172 3.74 -1.69 -12.30
N LEU A 173 4.55 -0.70 -12.00
CA LEU A 173 5.53 -0.11 -12.90
C LEU A 173 6.84 0.03 -12.13
N GLY A 174 7.94 -0.43 -12.71
CA GLY A 174 9.24 -0.31 -12.06
C GLY A 174 10.40 -0.36 -13.04
N ALA A 175 11.59 -0.19 -12.49
CA ALA A 175 12.83 -0.34 -13.22
C ALA A 175 13.94 -0.86 -12.31
N ASP A 176 14.74 -1.78 -12.83
CA ASP A 176 15.99 -2.22 -12.26
C ASP A 176 17.14 -1.46 -12.93
N TRP A 177 17.97 -0.81 -12.15
CA TRP A 177 19.24 -0.22 -12.60
C TRP A 177 20.35 -1.17 -12.22
N MET A 178 20.92 -1.88 -13.20
CA MET A 178 22.05 -2.81 -13.01
C MET A 178 23.32 -2.01 -12.75
N LEU A 179 23.92 -2.21 -11.56
CA LEU A 179 25.20 -1.60 -11.18
C LEU A 179 26.39 -2.43 -11.71
N ASN A 180 26.19 -3.73 -11.82
CA ASN A 180 27.10 -4.72 -12.41
C ASN A 180 26.28 -5.97 -12.79
N ASP A 181 26.93 -7.08 -13.10
CA ASP A 181 26.27 -8.33 -13.55
C ASP A 181 25.26 -8.89 -12.51
N ASN A 182 25.43 -8.58 -11.24
CA ASN A 182 24.61 -9.14 -10.17
C ASN A 182 23.83 -8.09 -9.36
N TRP A 183 24.45 -6.96 -9.02
CA TRP A 183 23.83 -5.96 -8.15
C TRP A 183 22.99 -4.95 -8.92
N LEU A 184 21.84 -4.62 -8.36
CA LEU A 184 20.92 -3.65 -8.92
C LEU A 184 20.33 -2.72 -7.86
N ILE A 185 19.88 -1.56 -8.30
CA ILE A 185 18.95 -0.69 -7.57
C ILE A 185 17.60 -0.77 -8.29
N ASN A 186 16.55 -0.97 -7.53
CA ASN A 186 15.19 -1.03 -8.06
C ASN A 186 14.37 0.15 -7.52
N VAL A 187 13.55 0.72 -8.38
CA VAL A 187 12.45 1.61 -8.03
C VAL A 187 11.16 1.02 -8.54
N ASP A 188 10.13 1.06 -7.72
CA ASP A 188 8.87 0.37 -7.98
C ASP A 188 7.69 1.22 -7.48
N VAL A 189 6.65 1.29 -8.29
CA VAL A 189 5.37 1.92 -7.96
C VAL A 189 4.28 0.90 -8.23
N ARG A 190 3.43 0.66 -7.23
CA ARG A 190 2.28 -0.24 -7.34
C ARG A 190 1.01 0.49 -6.94
N TRP A 191 -0.05 0.21 -7.64
CA TRP A 191 -1.40 0.45 -7.19
C TRP A 191 -2.02 -0.90 -6.82
N ILE A 192 -2.71 -0.96 -5.69
CA ILE A 192 -3.31 -2.20 -5.19
C ILE A 192 -4.77 -1.89 -4.83
N ASN A 193 -5.70 -2.65 -5.39
CA ASN A 193 -7.07 -2.58 -4.93
C ASN A 193 -7.20 -3.31 -3.58
N ILE A 194 -7.51 -2.57 -2.53
CA ILE A 194 -7.72 -3.08 -1.17
C ILE A 194 -9.01 -2.51 -0.63
N GLU A 195 -10.00 -3.37 -0.41
CA GLU A 195 -11.27 -3.04 0.21
C GLU A 195 -11.47 -3.94 1.43
N THR A 196 -11.94 -3.38 2.54
CA THR A 196 -12.20 -4.11 3.77
C THR A 196 -13.52 -3.71 4.39
N ASP A 197 -14.30 -4.68 4.85
CA ASP A 197 -15.49 -4.42 5.66
C ASP A 197 -15.07 -4.15 7.10
N ALA A 198 -15.56 -3.04 7.64
CA ALA A 198 -15.19 -2.55 8.96
C ALA A 198 -16.40 -2.57 9.91
N ALA A 199 -16.18 -3.10 11.12
CA ALA A 199 -17.20 -3.10 12.17
C ALA A 199 -16.61 -2.69 13.53
N LEU A 200 -17.27 -1.77 14.21
CA LEU A 200 -16.95 -1.38 15.60
C LEU A 200 -17.74 -2.23 16.59
N SER A 201 -17.11 -2.58 17.71
CA SER A 201 -17.74 -3.36 18.78
C SER A 201 -17.50 -2.73 20.15
N GLY A 202 -18.43 -2.95 21.06
CA GLY A 202 -18.28 -2.54 22.46
C GLY A 202 -19.59 -2.19 23.16
N PRO A 203 -19.54 -1.96 24.48
CA PRO A 203 -20.70 -1.60 25.32
C PRO A 203 -21.43 -0.34 24.88
N ALA A 204 -20.75 0.58 24.17
CA ALA A 204 -21.35 1.81 23.63
C ALA A 204 -22.54 1.52 22.70
N PHE A 205 -22.58 0.34 22.09
CA PHE A 205 -23.63 -0.04 21.13
C PHE A 205 -24.78 -0.85 21.73
N ALA A 206 -24.84 -0.99 23.07
CA ALA A 206 -25.89 -1.78 23.72
C ALA A 206 -27.33 -1.30 23.34
N PRO A 207 -28.28 -2.23 23.10
CA PRO A 207 -28.23 -3.68 23.32
C PRO A 207 -27.53 -4.49 22.20
N ALA A 208 -27.18 -3.88 21.07
CA ALA A 208 -26.30 -4.50 20.08
C ALA A 208 -24.88 -4.63 20.65
N THR A 209 -24.08 -5.52 20.09
CA THR A 209 -22.67 -5.71 20.49
C THR A 209 -21.71 -5.11 19.48
N SER A 210 -22.17 -4.84 18.27
CA SER A 210 -21.39 -4.28 17.17
C SER A 210 -22.25 -3.45 16.21
N VAL A 211 -21.60 -2.57 15.49
CA VAL A 211 -22.16 -1.75 14.40
C VAL A 211 -21.26 -1.90 13.20
N ASP A 212 -21.85 -2.24 12.07
CA ASP A 212 -21.20 -2.25 10.77
C ASP A 212 -21.02 -0.79 10.32
N ILE A 213 -19.77 -0.43 9.94
CA ILE A 213 -19.43 0.91 9.45
C ILE A 213 -19.50 0.96 7.93
N GLY A 214 -19.41 -0.20 7.27
CA GLY A 214 -19.38 -0.36 5.82
C GLY A 214 -18.02 -0.72 5.27
N THR A 215 -17.92 -0.72 3.95
CA THR A 215 -16.71 -1.08 3.21
C THR A 215 -15.80 0.14 3.06
N VAL A 216 -14.55 -0.01 3.51
CA VAL A 216 -13.49 0.99 3.36
C VAL A 216 -12.64 0.61 2.16
N ALA A 217 -12.64 1.43 1.12
CA ALA A 217 -11.74 1.30 -0.02
C ALA A 217 -10.44 2.06 0.31
N ILE A 218 -9.33 1.34 0.44
CA ILE A 218 -8.02 1.90 0.79
C ILE A 218 -7.23 2.24 -0.46
N ASP A 219 -7.29 1.35 -1.47
CA ASP A 219 -6.73 1.47 -2.83
C ASP A 219 -5.37 2.20 -2.90
N PRO A 220 -4.36 1.76 -2.12
CA PRO A 220 -3.15 2.53 -1.93
C PRO A 220 -2.23 2.54 -3.15
N TRP A 221 -1.47 3.63 -3.26
CA TRP A 221 -0.23 3.64 -4.00
C TRP A 221 0.93 3.20 -3.09
N VAL A 222 1.77 2.30 -3.58
CA VAL A 222 2.97 1.82 -2.89
C VAL A 222 4.19 2.25 -3.68
N TYR A 223 5.08 2.97 -3.02
CA TYR A 223 6.34 3.44 -3.59
C TYR A 223 7.48 2.72 -2.88
N ALA A 224 8.36 2.07 -3.63
CA ALA A 224 9.49 1.34 -3.05
C ALA A 224 10.81 1.69 -3.71
N ILE A 225 11.88 1.65 -2.92
CA ILE A 225 13.26 1.66 -3.36
C ILE A 225 13.98 0.47 -2.72
N ASN A 226 14.67 -0.30 -3.54
CA ASN A 226 15.29 -1.54 -3.13
C ASN A 226 16.71 -1.65 -3.66
N VAL A 227 17.55 -2.38 -2.95
CA VAL A 227 18.78 -2.96 -3.47
C VAL A 227 18.49 -4.41 -3.80
N GLY A 228 19.00 -4.91 -4.91
CA GLY A 228 18.75 -6.28 -5.34
C GLY A 228 20.01 -6.98 -5.82
N TYR A 229 19.88 -8.31 -5.86
CA TYR A 229 20.91 -9.21 -6.35
C TYR A 229 20.29 -10.20 -7.35
N SER A 230 20.93 -10.31 -8.51
CA SER A 230 20.53 -11.20 -9.61
C SER A 230 21.50 -12.38 -9.70
N PHE A 231 21.01 -13.62 -9.83
CA PHE A 231 21.81 -14.85 -9.91
C PHE A 231 21.12 -15.94 -10.71
#